data_f2b27648ca7f6f0b25c7ccaba652656b
#
_entry.id   f2b27648ca7f6f0b25c7ccaba652656b
#
_cell.length_a   1.000
_cell.length_b   1.000
_cell.length_c   1.000
_cell.angle_alpha   90.00
_cell.angle_beta   90.00
_cell.angle_gamma   90.00
#
_symmetry.space_group_name_H-M   'P 1'
#
loop_
_entity.id
_entity.type
_entity.pdbx_description
1 polymer ?
#
loop_
_entity_poly.entity_id
_entity_poly.type
_entity_poly.pdbx_seq_one_letter_code
_entity_poly.pdbx_strand_id
1 'polypeptide(L)'
;MDREDFQWKNKEHILELEQFQGKKGQGLPLLYFPLLLAHTGVKNCFTTREGGCSTGMFRSLNLSFTRGDNPQAVTENYRRVAEAMGGTLSDIVCSDQTHTTNVRRVDRSCGGYGVTKERPYTDVDGLVTDEPGLILATFYADCVPLYFVDPIHHAIGLSHSGWRGTVGRMGQHTIEVMRREFHSDPGEILAAVGPSICKDCYEVSEDVASAFAKEFSGHECEILIEKGGGKYQLDLWKSNEIVLKDAGILPEHLAVTNLCTCCNPNLLFSHRASHGKRGNLGAFLKLV
;
A
#
# COMPACT_ATOMS: atom_id res chain seq x y z
N MET A 1 -13.34 -15.78 -6.83
CA MET A 1 -13.49 -14.59 -5.96
C MET A 1 -14.01 -13.47 -6.82
N ASP A 2 -15.12 -12.88 -6.42
CA ASP A 2 -15.80 -11.82 -7.13
C ASP A 2 -15.89 -10.57 -6.25
N ARG A 3 -16.30 -9.44 -6.84
CA ARG A 3 -16.41 -8.17 -6.11
C ARG A 3 -17.40 -8.25 -4.94
N GLU A 4 -18.46 -9.04 -5.09
CA GLU A 4 -19.52 -9.27 -4.09
C GLU A 4 -19.02 -10.05 -2.86
N ASP A 5 -17.89 -10.73 -2.93
CA ASP A 5 -17.29 -11.43 -1.79
C ASP A 5 -16.73 -10.44 -0.75
N PHE A 6 -16.48 -9.18 -1.15
CA PHE A 6 -15.94 -8.14 -0.27
C PHE A 6 -17.04 -7.28 0.37
N GLN A 7 -16.81 -6.91 1.63
CA GLN A 7 -17.59 -5.90 2.33
C GLN A 7 -17.03 -4.50 2.03
N TRP A 8 -17.60 -3.82 1.04
CA TRP A 8 -17.26 -2.45 0.67
C TRP A 8 -17.94 -1.44 1.59
N LYS A 9 -17.31 -0.29 1.85
CA LYS A 9 -17.89 0.79 2.67
C LYS A 9 -18.92 1.62 1.91
N ASN A 10 -18.84 1.66 0.59
CA ASN A 10 -19.82 2.28 -0.31
C ASN A 10 -19.84 1.52 -1.65
N LYS A 11 -20.70 1.96 -2.58
CA LYS A 11 -20.90 1.32 -3.89
C LYS A 11 -19.98 1.87 -4.99
N GLU A 12 -19.09 2.80 -4.68
CA GLU A 12 -18.20 3.39 -5.66
C GLU A 12 -17.18 2.36 -6.18
N HIS A 13 -16.84 2.46 -7.45
CA HIS A 13 -15.86 1.61 -8.12
C HIS A 13 -14.45 2.26 -8.07
N ILE A 14 -13.94 2.48 -6.86
CA ILE A 14 -12.59 3.04 -6.63
C ILE A 14 -11.51 2.01 -6.97
N LEU A 15 -11.78 0.76 -6.62
CA LEU A 15 -10.93 -0.40 -6.88
C LEU A 15 -11.70 -1.41 -7.74
N GLU A 16 -10.98 -2.04 -8.65
CA GLU A 16 -11.47 -3.20 -9.41
C GLU A 16 -10.73 -4.46 -9.00
N LEU A 17 -11.39 -5.61 -9.16
CA LEU A 17 -10.84 -6.94 -8.91
C LEU A 17 -10.57 -7.65 -10.23
N GLU A 18 -9.33 -8.07 -10.43
CA GLU A 18 -8.92 -8.89 -11.57
C GLU A 18 -8.48 -10.28 -11.11
N GLN A 19 -8.91 -11.31 -11.85
CA GLN A 19 -8.46 -12.70 -11.68
C GLN A 19 -7.32 -12.99 -12.65
N PHE A 20 -6.08 -12.75 -12.21
CA PHE A 20 -4.94 -13.13 -13.01
C PHE A 20 -4.81 -14.65 -13.07
N GLN A 21 -4.67 -15.20 -14.29
CA GLN A 21 -4.42 -16.63 -14.50
C GLN A 21 -2.94 -16.86 -14.74
N GLY A 22 -2.26 -17.43 -13.74
CA GLY A 22 -0.86 -17.80 -13.85
C GLY A 22 -0.63 -18.92 -14.86
N LYS A 23 0.61 -19.07 -15.34
CA LYS A 23 1.01 -20.10 -16.34
C LYS A 23 0.66 -21.54 -15.91
N LYS A 24 0.53 -21.77 -14.62
CA LYS A 24 0.15 -23.10 -14.05
C LYS A 24 -1.35 -23.21 -13.75
N GLY A 25 -2.18 -22.29 -14.27
CA GLY A 25 -3.62 -22.29 -14.10
C GLY A 25 -4.13 -21.87 -12.71
N GLN A 26 -3.25 -21.44 -11.79
CA GLN A 26 -3.70 -20.92 -10.50
C GLN A 26 -4.23 -19.49 -10.66
N GLY A 27 -5.43 -19.26 -10.14
CA GLY A 27 -6.03 -17.93 -10.06
C GLY A 27 -5.36 -17.09 -8.96
N LEU A 28 -5.04 -15.85 -9.27
CA LEU A 28 -4.50 -14.86 -8.34
C LEU A 28 -5.41 -13.63 -8.36
N PRO A 29 -6.28 -13.46 -7.35
CA PRO A 29 -7.15 -12.30 -7.28
C PRO A 29 -6.37 -11.07 -6.79
N LEU A 30 -6.33 -10.02 -7.61
CA LEU A 30 -5.64 -8.76 -7.36
C LEU A 30 -6.62 -7.59 -7.47
N LEU A 31 -6.49 -6.64 -6.55
CA LEU A 31 -7.19 -5.37 -6.59
C LEU A 31 -6.29 -4.33 -7.27
N TYR A 32 -6.87 -3.44 -8.08
CA TYR A 32 -6.13 -2.36 -8.71
C TYR A 32 -6.94 -1.07 -8.77
N PHE A 33 -6.26 0.06 -8.94
CA PHE A 33 -6.86 1.37 -9.10
C PHE A 33 -6.95 1.72 -10.59
N PRO A 34 -8.17 1.81 -11.18
CA PRO A 34 -8.34 2.23 -12.57
C PRO A 34 -7.78 3.63 -12.85
N LEU A 35 -7.89 4.56 -11.87
CA LEU A 35 -7.33 5.91 -11.98
C LEU A 35 -5.84 5.88 -12.36
N LEU A 36 -5.05 4.99 -11.77
CA LEU A 36 -3.60 4.92 -12.00
C LEU A 36 -3.23 4.28 -13.34
N LEU A 37 -4.18 3.63 -14.02
CA LEU A 37 -3.96 3.03 -15.35
C LEU A 37 -4.22 4.03 -16.48
N ALA A 38 -4.98 5.09 -16.20
CA ALA A 38 -5.37 6.08 -17.19
C ALA A 38 -4.11 6.85 -17.67
N HIS A 39 -3.77 6.71 -18.96
CA HIS A 39 -2.72 7.46 -19.66
C HIS A 39 -1.27 7.23 -19.19
N THR A 40 -0.96 6.19 -18.41
CA THR A 40 0.30 6.18 -17.68
C THR A 40 1.30 5.09 -18.07
N GLY A 41 0.91 4.05 -18.79
CA GLY A 41 1.81 2.92 -19.06
C GLY A 41 2.32 2.26 -17.76
N VAL A 42 1.49 2.23 -16.69
CA VAL A 42 1.82 1.57 -15.43
C VAL A 42 0.96 0.34 -15.18
N LYS A 43 1.47 -0.55 -14.33
CA LYS A 43 0.68 -1.58 -13.67
C LYS A 43 0.70 -1.32 -12.18
N ASN A 44 -0.46 -1.44 -11.54
CA ASN A 44 -0.59 -1.37 -10.09
C ASN A 44 -1.41 -2.55 -9.58
N CYS A 45 -1.11 -3.04 -8.39
CA CYS A 45 -2.01 -3.94 -7.70
C CYS A 45 -1.85 -3.88 -6.18
N PHE A 46 -2.92 -4.28 -5.49
CA PHE A 46 -2.92 -4.65 -4.09
C PHE A 46 -3.36 -6.12 -3.99
N THR A 47 -2.61 -6.94 -3.26
CA THR A 47 -2.91 -8.38 -3.18
C THR A 47 -4.06 -8.66 -2.23
N THR A 48 -4.80 -9.72 -2.50
CA THR A 48 -5.62 -10.38 -1.48
C THR A 48 -4.76 -11.39 -0.70
N ARG A 49 -5.34 -12.09 0.27
CA ARG A 49 -4.66 -13.22 0.93
C ARG A 49 -4.81 -14.54 0.17
N GLU A 50 -5.54 -14.55 -0.95
CA GLU A 50 -5.83 -15.74 -1.74
C GLU A 50 -4.91 -15.89 -2.96
N GLY A 51 -4.84 -17.09 -3.53
CA GLY A 51 -4.04 -17.38 -4.71
C GLY A 51 -2.57 -17.74 -4.43
N GLY A 52 -2.16 -17.85 -3.16
CA GLY A 52 -0.82 -18.27 -2.75
C GLY A 52 -0.71 -19.77 -2.43
N CYS A 53 0.44 -20.15 -1.85
CA CYS A 53 0.72 -21.52 -1.43
C CYS A 53 1.12 -21.66 0.04
N SER A 54 1.13 -20.58 0.80
CA SER A 54 1.33 -20.62 2.26
C SER A 54 0.16 -21.28 2.97
N THR A 55 0.41 -21.86 4.15
CA THR A 55 -0.58 -22.64 4.92
C THR A 55 -0.82 -22.05 6.31
N GLY A 56 -1.78 -22.62 7.05
CA GLY A 56 -2.10 -22.19 8.41
C GLY A 56 -2.54 -20.72 8.48
N MET A 57 -2.02 -19.96 9.43
CA MET A 57 -2.37 -18.54 9.60
C MET A 57 -1.88 -17.65 8.45
N PHE A 58 -0.95 -18.14 7.63
CA PHE A 58 -0.40 -17.47 6.46
C PHE A 58 -1.16 -17.75 5.16
N ARG A 59 -2.20 -18.59 5.22
CA ARG A 59 -3.00 -19.00 4.05
C ARG A 59 -3.62 -17.75 3.39
N SER A 60 -3.36 -17.58 2.11
CA SER A 60 -2.48 -18.38 1.26
C SER A 60 -1.36 -17.53 0.64
N LEU A 61 -1.56 -16.25 0.35
CA LEU A 61 -0.63 -15.35 -0.33
C LEU A 61 0.11 -14.45 0.67
N ASN A 62 0.84 -15.06 1.61
CA ASN A 62 1.70 -14.29 2.51
C ASN A 62 2.98 -13.83 1.78
N LEU A 63 3.32 -12.54 1.93
CA LEU A 63 4.49 -11.89 1.32
C LEU A 63 5.55 -11.48 2.36
N SER A 64 5.53 -12.07 3.55
CA SER A 64 6.51 -11.76 4.60
C SER A 64 7.45 -12.93 4.88
N PHE A 65 8.75 -12.72 4.69
CA PHE A 65 9.78 -13.66 5.09
C PHE A 65 10.06 -13.68 6.61
N THR A 66 9.65 -12.65 7.35
CA THR A 66 10.06 -12.45 8.75
C THR A 66 9.02 -12.86 9.77
N ARG A 67 7.88 -13.46 9.34
CA ARG A 67 6.78 -13.83 10.26
C ARG A 67 6.73 -15.32 10.62
N GLY A 68 7.72 -16.11 10.16
CA GLY A 68 7.80 -17.54 10.50
C GLY A 68 7.08 -18.46 9.52
N ASP A 69 6.74 -17.99 8.33
CA ASP A 69 6.24 -18.83 7.23
C ASP A 69 7.39 -19.57 6.54
N ASN A 70 7.05 -20.57 5.74
CA ASN A 70 8.02 -21.30 4.92
C ASN A 70 8.61 -20.36 3.83
N PRO A 71 9.94 -20.12 3.80
CA PRO A 71 10.55 -19.20 2.84
C PRO A 71 10.32 -19.58 1.37
N GLN A 72 10.24 -20.89 1.06
CA GLN A 72 9.97 -21.37 -0.30
C GLN A 72 8.54 -21.02 -0.73
N ALA A 73 7.57 -21.12 0.20
CA ALA A 73 6.19 -20.72 -0.06
C ALA A 73 6.09 -19.20 -0.29
N VAL A 74 6.77 -18.41 0.53
CA VAL A 74 6.83 -16.95 0.37
C VAL A 74 7.46 -16.58 -0.97
N THR A 75 8.58 -17.21 -1.35
CA THR A 75 9.22 -16.99 -2.66
C THR A 75 8.29 -17.33 -3.82
N GLU A 76 7.56 -18.44 -3.75
CA GLU A 76 6.58 -18.81 -4.77
C GLU A 76 5.42 -17.80 -4.82
N ASN A 77 4.98 -17.27 -3.70
CA ASN A 77 3.96 -16.21 -3.66
C ASN A 77 4.45 -14.94 -4.38
N TYR A 78 5.69 -14.51 -4.12
CA TYR A 78 6.31 -13.40 -4.85
C TYR A 78 6.41 -13.68 -6.35
N ARG A 79 6.77 -14.90 -6.74
CA ARG A 79 6.85 -15.29 -8.16
C ARG A 79 5.51 -15.13 -8.87
N ARG A 80 4.40 -15.53 -8.22
CA ARG A 80 3.04 -15.36 -8.79
C ARG A 80 2.67 -13.90 -8.98
N VAL A 81 2.98 -13.05 -8.00
CA VAL A 81 2.72 -11.62 -8.11
C VAL A 81 3.62 -10.98 -9.18
N ALA A 82 4.91 -11.32 -9.22
CA ALA A 82 5.81 -10.84 -10.26
C ALA A 82 5.31 -11.19 -11.68
N GLU A 83 4.82 -12.42 -11.87
CA GLU A 83 4.24 -12.87 -13.13
C GLU A 83 3.00 -12.05 -13.51
N ALA A 84 2.09 -11.76 -12.56
CA ALA A 84 0.93 -10.91 -12.78
C ALA A 84 1.32 -9.48 -13.15
N MET A 85 2.38 -8.94 -12.53
CA MET A 85 2.95 -7.64 -12.87
C MET A 85 3.75 -7.64 -14.18
N GLY A 86 3.85 -8.78 -14.87
CA GLY A 86 4.60 -8.93 -16.12
C GLY A 86 6.11 -8.78 -15.92
N GLY A 87 6.63 -9.35 -14.84
CA GLY A 87 8.05 -9.36 -14.48
C GLY A 87 8.48 -10.67 -13.84
N THR A 88 9.64 -10.63 -13.20
CA THR A 88 10.28 -11.73 -12.48
C THR A 88 10.64 -11.32 -11.05
N LEU A 89 11.09 -12.26 -10.23
CA LEU A 89 11.57 -11.97 -8.87
C LEU A 89 12.72 -10.95 -8.85
N SER A 90 13.54 -10.92 -9.90
CA SER A 90 14.68 -10.01 -10.02
C SER A 90 14.28 -8.59 -10.38
N ASP A 91 13.03 -8.34 -10.74
CA ASP A 91 12.53 -7.00 -11.03
C ASP A 91 11.89 -6.35 -9.79
N ILE A 92 11.65 -7.11 -8.71
CA ILE A 92 11.02 -6.60 -7.49
C ILE A 92 12.06 -5.91 -6.62
N VAL A 93 11.69 -4.73 -6.08
CA VAL A 93 12.43 -4.01 -5.04
C VAL A 93 11.51 -3.80 -3.84
N CYS A 94 11.89 -4.32 -2.68
CA CYS A 94 11.13 -4.21 -1.45
C CYS A 94 11.63 -3.06 -0.57
N SER A 95 10.70 -2.31 0.02
CA SER A 95 10.97 -1.40 1.14
C SER A 95 11.45 -2.16 2.40
N ASP A 96 12.02 -1.45 3.36
CA ASP A 96 12.34 -1.95 4.70
C ASP A 96 11.58 -1.14 5.75
N GLN A 97 10.30 -1.48 5.92
CA GLN A 97 9.32 -0.67 6.65
C GLN A 97 9.51 -0.76 8.17
N THR A 98 9.80 0.36 8.76
CA THR A 98 9.97 0.54 10.21
C THR A 98 9.07 1.65 10.78
N HIS A 99 8.10 2.12 9.96
CA HIS A 99 7.17 3.20 10.27
C HIS A 99 7.84 4.58 10.37
N THR A 100 8.82 4.82 9.51
CA THR A 100 9.46 6.14 9.30
C THR A 100 8.78 6.92 8.15
N THR A 101 9.39 8.03 7.74
CA THR A 101 9.01 8.78 6.54
C THR A 101 10.13 8.81 5.50
N ASN A 102 11.09 7.90 5.61
CA ASN A 102 12.20 7.82 4.68
C ASN A 102 11.77 7.24 3.34
N VAL A 103 12.04 7.98 2.28
CA VAL A 103 11.77 7.60 0.89
C VAL A 103 13.08 7.48 0.13
N ARG A 104 13.25 6.39 -0.60
CA ARG A 104 14.46 6.08 -1.36
C ARG A 104 14.19 6.03 -2.87
N ARG A 105 15.00 6.73 -3.67
CA ARG A 105 15.09 6.47 -5.10
C ARG A 105 15.80 5.13 -5.33
N VAL A 106 15.23 4.31 -6.20
CA VAL A 106 15.77 3.01 -6.62
C VAL A 106 15.87 2.96 -8.14
N ASP A 107 16.87 2.21 -8.63
CA ASP A 107 17.17 2.03 -10.04
C ASP A 107 17.26 0.54 -10.40
N ARG A 108 17.60 0.23 -11.64
CA ARG A 108 17.71 -1.15 -12.15
C ARG A 108 18.67 -2.02 -11.33
N SER A 109 19.71 -1.47 -10.74
CA SER A 109 20.69 -2.22 -9.92
C SER A 109 20.08 -2.77 -8.63
N CYS A 110 19.01 -2.13 -8.16
CA CYS A 110 18.26 -2.52 -6.95
C CYS A 110 17.36 -3.74 -7.17
N GLY A 111 17.16 -4.17 -8.41
CA GLY A 111 16.29 -5.30 -8.73
C GLY A 111 16.64 -6.56 -7.94
N GLY A 112 15.64 -7.18 -7.31
CA GLY A 112 15.76 -8.35 -6.45
C GLY A 112 15.97 -8.04 -4.95
N TYR A 113 16.17 -6.80 -4.56
CA TYR A 113 16.36 -6.43 -3.15
C TYR A 113 15.13 -6.77 -2.28
N GLY A 114 15.37 -7.54 -1.23
CA GLY A 114 14.36 -8.03 -0.30
C GLY A 114 13.63 -9.31 -0.73
N VAL A 115 13.93 -9.84 -1.93
CA VAL A 115 13.37 -11.12 -2.43
C VAL A 115 14.46 -12.11 -2.78
N THR A 116 15.36 -11.76 -3.71
CA THR A 116 16.46 -12.64 -4.19
C THR A 116 17.83 -12.17 -3.73
N LYS A 117 17.92 -10.95 -3.22
CA LYS A 117 19.13 -10.32 -2.69
C LYS A 117 18.82 -9.62 -1.36
N GLU A 118 19.80 -9.54 -0.48
CA GLU A 118 19.70 -8.69 0.71
C GLU A 118 19.63 -7.21 0.31
N ARG A 119 18.88 -6.44 1.08
CA ARG A 119 18.80 -4.99 0.91
C ARG A 119 20.02 -4.35 1.56
N PRO A 120 20.72 -3.42 0.90
CA PRO A 120 21.82 -2.66 1.49
C PRO A 120 21.34 -1.43 2.29
N TYR A 121 20.05 -1.34 2.60
CA TYR A 121 19.42 -0.24 3.31
C TYR A 121 18.41 -0.74 4.35
N THR A 122 18.21 0.07 5.37
CA THR A 122 17.21 -0.08 6.44
C THR A 122 16.38 1.19 6.56
N ASP A 123 15.27 1.12 7.31
CA ASP A 123 14.41 2.28 7.63
C ASP A 123 13.89 3.03 6.39
N VAL A 124 13.42 2.31 5.40
CA VAL A 124 12.86 2.86 4.15
C VAL A 124 11.42 2.44 4.02
N ASP A 125 10.51 3.38 4.23
CA ASP A 125 9.06 3.17 4.15
C ASP A 125 8.46 3.59 2.80
N GLY A 126 9.22 4.26 1.93
CA GLY A 126 8.81 4.61 0.57
C GLY A 126 9.90 4.38 -0.46
N LEU A 127 9.48 4.04 -1.67
CA LEU A 127 10.35 3.85 -2.84
C LEU A 127 9.83 4.70 -3.99
N VAL A 128 10.75 5.30 -4.76
CA VAL A 128 10.42 6.03 -5.98
C VAL A 128 11.39 5.62 -7.11
N THR A 129 10.92 5.64 -8.35
CA THR A 129 11.73 5.29 -9.53
C THR A 129 11.15 5.87 -10.82
N ASP A 130 12.02 6.11 -11.79
CA ASP A 130 11.73 6.41 -13.20
C ASP A 130 12.18 5.26 -14.14
N GLU A 131 12.57 4.11 -13.58
CA GLU A 131 13.09 2.96 -14.32
C GLU A 131 11.95 2.03 -14.80
N PRO A 132 11.71 1.90 -16.13
CA PRO A 132 10.73 0.95 -16.65
C PRO A 132 11.07 -0.50 -16.29
N GLY A 133 10.02 -1.27 -15.99
CA GLY A 133 10.14 -2.69 -15.68
C GLY A 133 10.52 -3.01 -14.24
N LEU A 134 10.99 -2.05 -13.44
CA LEU A 134 11.20 -2.25 -12.01
C LEU A 134 9.86 -2.28 -11.26
N ILE A 135 9.70 -3.23 -10.33
CA ILE A 135 8.47 -3.42 -9.56
C ILE A 135 8.72 -2.98 -8.13
N LEU A 136 8.15 -1.85 -7.72
CA LEU A 136 8.17 -1.40 -6.33
C LEU A 136 7.23 -2.26 -5.50
N ALA A 137 7.63 -2.65 -4.28
CA ALA A 137 6.86 -3.48 -3.37
C ALA A 137 6.90 -2.96 -1.92
N THR A 138 5.72 -2.84 -1.31
CA THR A 138 5.52 -2.48 0.10
C THR A 138 4.47 -3.41 0.73
N PHE A 139 4.45 -3.55 2.08
CA PHE A 139 3.73 -4.65 2.75
C PHE A 139 2.80 -4.16 3.85
N TYR A 140 1.65 -4.85 4.01
CA TYR A 140 0.54 -4.36 4.80
C TYR A 140 -0.20 -5.44 5.57
N ALA A 141 -0.74 -5.03 6.69
CA ALA A 141 -1.91 -5.57 7.36
C ALA A 141 -2.42 -4.44 8.26
N ASP A 142 -3.36 -3.68 7.74
CA ASP A 142 -4.05 -2.51 8.29
C ASP A 142 -3.41 -1.13 7.99
N CYS A 143 -2.07 -1.01 7.89
CA CYS A 143 -1.46 0.26 7.49
C CYS A 143 -1.83 0.66 6.05
N VAL A 144 -1.65 1.94 5.71
CA VAL A 144 -2.12 2.54 4.46
C VAL A 144 -1.06 2.47 3.36
N PRO A 145 -1.35 1.85 2.20
CA PRO A 145 -0.56 1.99 0.99
C PRO A 145 -0.82 3.35 0.33
N LEU A 146 0.24 4.03 -0.10
CA LEU A 146 0.16 5.24 -0.89
C LEU A 146 0.84 5.01 -2.24
N TYR A 147 0.08 5.19 -3.32
CA TYR A 147 0.55 5.03 -4.70
C TYR A 147 0.66 6.41 -5.34
N PHE A 148 1.70 6.62 -6.15
CA PHE A 148 1.96 7.85 -6.88
C PHE A 148 2.42 7.53 -8.29
N VAL A 149 1.83 8.21 -9.28
CA VAL A 149 2.20 8.08 -10.69
C VAL A 149 2.30 9.48 -11.28
N ASP A 150 3.46 9.82 -11.79
CA ASP A 150 3.69 11.01 -12.59
C ASP A 150 3.69 10.60 -14.08
N PRO A 151 2.60 10.89 -14.83
CA PRO A 151 2.51 10.52 -16.23
C PRO A 151 3.38 11.39 -17.14
N ILE A 152 3.77 12.59 -16.70
CA ILE A 152 4.55 13.54 -17.48
C ILE A 152 6.03 13.16 -17.48
N HIS A 153 6.59 12.86 -16.30
CA HIS A 153 8.00 12.52 -16.14
C HIS A 153 8.26 11.02 -16.09
N HIS A 154 7.20 10.20 -16.31
CA HIS A 154 7.28 8.74 -16.28
C HIS A 154 7.94 8.22 -14.99
N ALA A 155 7.49 8.73 -13.84
CA ALA A 155 7.99 8.34 -12.54
C ALA A 155 6.88 7.77 -11.65
N ILE A 156 7.25 6.86 -10.76
CA ILE A 156 6.32 6.23 -9.82
C ILE A 156 6.86 6.27 -8.40
N GLY A 157 5.94 6.29 -7.42
CA GLY A 157 6.24 6.18 -6.01
C GLY A 157 5.28 5.22 -5.30
N LEU A 158 5.77 4.47 -4.34
CA LEU A 158 4.98 3.56 -3.52
C LEU A 158 5.45 3.62 -2.08
N SER A 159 4.56 3.99 -1.15
CA SER A 159 4.93 4.27 0.23
C SER A 159 3.99 3.61 1.23
N HIS A 160 4.53 3.27 2.41
CA HIS A 160 3.82 2.71 3.54
C HIS A 160 3.55 3.80 4.57
N SER A 161 2.27 4.03 4.88
CA SER A 161 1.82 5.02 5.86
C SER A 161 1.02 4.33 6.98
N GLY A 162 1.71 3.87 8.04
CA GLY A 162 1.08 3.57 9.32
C GLY A 162 0.74 4.88 10.04
N TRP A 163 0.17 4.82 11.27
CA TRP A 163 -0.22 6.02 11.99
C TRP A 163 0.95 7.01 12.20
N ARG A 164 2.17 6.50 12.46
CA ARG A 164 3.39 7.34 12.59
C ARG A 164 3.75 8.00 11.26
N GLY A 165 3.71 7.24 10.17
CA GLY A 165 3.95 7.77 8.83
C GLY A 165 2.90 8.80 8.42
N THR A 166 1.63 8.60 8.82
CA THR A 166 0.55 9.56 8.53
C THR A 166 0.76 10.87 9.29
N VAL A 167 1.04 10.82 10.61
CA VAL A 167 1.40 12.01 11.41
C VAL A 167 2.67 12.67 10.89
N GLY A 168 3.67 11.88 10.46
CA GLY A 168 4.89 12.36 9.84
C GLY A 168 4.73 12.78 8.37
N ARG A 169 3.49 12.84 7.83
CA ARG A 169 3.17 13.28 6.46
C ARG A 169 3.90 12.49 5.36
N MET A 170 3.95 11.17 5.48
CA MET A 170 4.63 10.26 4.54
C MET A 170 4.30 10.52 3.06
N GLY A 171 3.03 10.83 2.76
CA GLY A 171 2.59 11.17 1.40
C GLY A 171 3.29 12.41 0.86
N GLN A 172 3.38 13.46 1.66
CA GLN A 172 4.08 14.70 1.32
C GLN A 172 5.58 14.44 1.08
N HIS A 173 6.24 13.69 1.96
CA HIS A 173 7.66 13.32 1.79
C HIS A 173 7.90 12.55 0.49
N THR A 174 6.98 11.66 0.10
CA THR A 174 7.09 10.93 -1.16
C THR A 174 7.02 11.88 -2.36
N ILE A 175 6.06 12.81 -2.35
CA ILE A 175 5.90 13.83 -3.39
C ILE A 175 7.13 14.76 -3.46
N GLU A 176 7.68 15.18 -2.32
CA GLU A 176 8.89 15.99 -2.25
C GLU A 176 10.10 15.29 -2.87
N VAL A 177 10.24 13.96 -2.63
CA VAL A 177 11.31 13.16 -3.26
C VAL A 177 11.07 13.04 -4.76
N MET A 178 9.84 12.75 -5.23
CA MET A 178 9.53 12.71 -6.66
C MET A 178 9.80 14.05 -7.34
N ARG A 179 9.45 15.15 -6.68
CA ARG A 179 9.71 16.51 -7.17
C ARG A 179 11.21 16.79 -7.28
N ARG A 180 12.01 16.39 -6.29
CA ARG A 180 13.47 16.57 -6.27
C ARG A 180 14.18 15.71 -7.30
N GLU A 181 13.79 14.43 -7.43
CA GLU A 181 14.50 13.43 -8.24
C GLU A 181 14.06 13.44 -9.71
N PHE A 182 12.78 13.75 -9.98
CA PHE A 182 12.16 13.61 -11.29
C PHE A 182 11.52 14.90 -11.80
N HIS A 183 11.58 16.00 -11.02
CA HIS A 183 10.92 17.28 -11.34
C HIS A 183 9.40 17.20 -11.43
N SER A 184 8.79 16.23 -10.76
CA SER A 184 7.34 16.01 -10.73
C SER A 184 6.60 17.25 -10.20
N ASP A 185 5.50 17.62 -10.87
CA ASP A 185 4.56 18.62 -10.35
C ASP A 185 3.47 17.89 -9.55
N PRO A 186 3.24 18.24 -8.28
CA PRO A 186 2.17 17.61 -7.48
C PRO A 186 0.79 17.66 -8.13
N GLY A 187 0.47 18.74 -8.88
CA GLY A 187 -0.79 18.89 -9.60
C GLY A 187 -0.97 17.88 -10.74
N GLU A 188 0.11 17.32 -11.28
CA GLU A 188 0.08 16.32 -12.35
C GLU A 188 0.16 14.87 -11.84
N ILE A 189 0.50 14.67 -10.56
CA ILE A 189 0.62 13.33 -9.98
C ILE A 189 -0.77 12.74 -9.74
N LEU A 190 -0.98 11.52 -10.26
CA LEU A 190 -2.10 10.67 -9.88
C LEU A 190 -1.74 9.91 -8.60
N ALA A 191 -2.59 9.96 -7.59
CA ALA A 191 -2.33 9.32 -6.30
C ALA A 191 -3.49 8.42 -5.87
N ALA A 192 -3.16 7.39 -5.07
CA ALA A 192 -4.20 6.57 -4.45
C ALA A 192 -3.83 6.18 -3.01
N VAL A 193 -4.84 6.25 -2.14
CA VAL A 193 -4.85 5.70 -0.78
C VAL A 193 -5.42 4.30 -0.83
N GLY A 194 -4.61 3.27 -0.54
CA GLY A 194 -4.96 1.87 -0.76
C GLY A 194 -5.72 1.19 0.39
N PRO A 195 -6.16 -0.07 0.17
CA PRO A 195 -6.90 -0.85 1.16
C PRO A 195 -6.15 -0.96 2.48
N SER A 196 -6.82 -0.59 3.56
CA SER A 196 -6.27 -0.51 4.92
C SER A 196 -7.38 -0.51 5.95
N ILE A 197 -7.09 -0.34 7.22
CA ILE A 197 -8.09 -0.33 8.27
C ILE A 197 -8.96 0.94 8.19
N CYS A 198 -10.29 0.78 8.21
CA CYS A 198 -11.21 1.92 8.23
C CYS A 198 -11.39 2.51 9.62
N LYS A 199 -11.94 3.71 9.69
CA LYS A 199 -12.26 4.43 10.92
C LYS A 199 -13.01 3.57 11.94
N ASP A 200 -14.08 2.87 11.53
CA ASP A 200 -14.92 2.08 12.44
C ASP A 200 -14.18 0.93 13.12
N CYS A 201 -13.10 0.43 12.50
CA CYS A 201 -12.26 -0.64 13.03
C CYS A 201 -11.01 -0.14 13.76
N TYR A 202 -10.63 1.13 13.59
CA TYR A 202 -9.36 1.64 14.10
C TYR A 202 -9.50 2.46 15.37
N GLU A 203 -9.71 1.76 16.47
CA GLU A 203 -9.67 2.35 17.82
C GLU A 203 -8.20 2.55 18.25
N VAL A 204 -7.90 3.76 18.74
CA VAL A 204 -6.58 4.19 19.24
C VAL A 204 -6.67 4.76 20.64
N SER A 205 -5.54 4.85 21.33
CA SER A 205 -5.40 5.49 22.64
C SER A 205 -5.20 7.00 22.51
N GLU A 206 -5.31 7.70 23.63
CA GLU A 206 -5.24 9.16 23.71
C GLU A 206 -3.91 9.74 23.22
N ASP A 207 -2.79 9.04 23.43
CA ASP A 207 -1.47 9.46 22.94
C ASP A 207 -1.42 9.54 21.40
N VAL A 208 -2.00 8.55 20.71
CA VAL A 208 -2.12 8.56 19.25
C VAL A 208 -3.09 9.65 18.81
N ALA A 209 -4.27 9.75 19.43
CA ALA A 209 -5.26 10.76 19.10
C ALA A 209 -4.71 12.19 19.28
N SER A 210 -3.97 12.44 20.35
CA SER A 210 -3.33 13.74 20.62
C SER A 210 -2.27 14.09 19.56
N ALA A 211 -1.50 13.11 19.08
CA ALA A 211 -0.54 13.33 17.98
C ALA A 211 -1.27 13.75 16.70
N PHE A 212 -2.39 13.10 16.37
CA PHE A 212 -3.21 13.47 15.21
C PHE A 212 -3.89 14.83 15.38
N ALA A 213 -4.48 15.13 16.55
CA ALA A 213 -5.10 16.43 16.82
C ALA A 213 -4.11 17.59 16.67
N LYS A 214 -2.85 17.38 17.10
CA LYS A 214 -1.78 18.38 16.94
C LYS A 214 -1.39 18.59 15.49
N GLU A 215 -1.17 17.51 14.73
CA GLU A 215 -0.71 17.59 13.33
C GLU A 215 -1.80 18.08 12.39
N PHE A 216 -3.04 17.65 12.60
CA PHE A 216 -4.20 17.95 11.76
C PHE A 216 -5.09 19.02 12.42
N SER A 217 -4.49 20.04 13.01
CA SER A 217 -5.22 21.14 13.66
C SER A 217 -6.19 21.81 12.68
N GLY A 218 -7.47 21.89 13.08
CA GLY A 218 -8.58 22.34 12.25
C GLY A 218 -9.32 21.24 11.49
N HIS A 219 -8.82 20.00 11.50
CA HIS A 219 -9.44 18.82 10.89
C HIS A 219 -9.80 17.73 11.90
N GLU A 220 -9.65 18.00 13.19
CA GLU A 220 -9.81 16.99 14.25
C GLU A 220 -11.17 16.28 14.17
N CYS A 221 -12.24 17.05 13.96
CA CYS A 221 -13.61 16.51 13.85
C CYS A 221 -13.84 15.63 12.63
N GLU A 222 -12.99 15.74 11.58
CA GLU A 222 -13.09 14.91 10.38
C GLU A 222 -12.44 13.55 10.58
N ILE A 223 -11.37 13.49 11.40
CA ILE A 223 -10.49 12.32 11.52
C ILE A 223 -10.61 11.57 12.84
N LEU A 224 -11.10 12.21 13.91
CA LEU A 224 -11.19 11.64 15.26
C LEU A 224 -12.64 11.64 15.77
N ILE A 225 -13.05 10.52 16.38
CA ILE A 225 -14.30 10.41 17.12
C ILE A 225 -13.98 9.90 18.52
N GLU A 226 -14.24 10.70 19.54
CA GLU A 226 -14.07 10.31 20.94
C GLU A 226 -15.10 9.24 21.33
N LYS A 227 -14.64 8.19 22.02
CA LYS A 227 -15.48 7.08 22.51
C LYS A 227 -15.62 7.06 24.04
N GLY A 228 -14.92 7.94 24.73
CA GLY A 228 -14.78 7.91 26.18
C GLY A 228 -13.67 6.98 26.67
N GLY A 229 -13.27 7.16 27.94
CA GLY A 229 -12.22 6.35 28.55
C GLY A 229 -10.84 6.48 27.90
N GLY A 230 -10.52 7.62 27.27
CA GLY A 230 -9.26 7.84 26.56
C GLY A 230 -9.12 7.02 25.27
N LYS A 231 -10.24 6.63 24.66
CA LYS A 231 -10.30 5.88 23.39
C LYS A 231 -10.95 6.72 22.29
N TYR A 232 -10.40 6.58 21.08
CA TYR A 232 -10.82 7.31 19.89
C TYR A 232 -10.91 6.40 18.69
N GLN A 233 -11.86 6.65 17.79
CA GLN A 233 -11.81 6.12 16.44
C GLN A 233 -11.04 7.09 15.55
N LEU A 234 -10.08 6.58 14.78
CA LEU A 234 -9.21 7.36 13.93
C LEU A 234 -9.41 7.00 12.46
N ASP A 235 -9.61 8.03 11.62
CA ASP A 235 -9.73 7.90 10.17
C ASP A 235 -8.37 8.11 9.47
N LEU A 236 -7.64 7.02 9.21
CA LEU A 236 -6.38 7.08 8.47
C LEU A 236 -6.58 7.42 6.99
N TRP A 237 -7.72 7.02 6.41
CA TRP A 237 -8.01 7.33 5.00
C TRP A 237 -8.16 8.84 4.82
N LYS A 238 -8.99 9.46 5.64
CA LYS A 238 -9.21 10.91 5.62
C LYS A 238 -7.93 11.69 5.96
N SER A 239 -7.15 11.21 6.93
CA SER A 239 -5.89 11.85 7.30
C SER A 239 -4.87 11.85 6.15
N ASN A 240 -4.71 10.72 5.45
CA ASN A 240 -3.84 10.67 4.26
C ASN A 240 -4.40 11.46 3.07
N GLU A 241 -5.73 11.50 2.88
CA GLU A 241 -6.37 12.38 1.90
C GLU A 241 -6.00 13.85 2.12
N ILE A 242 -6.09 14.32 3.38
CA ILE A 242 -5.70 15.69 3.75
C ILE A 242 -4.23 15.92 3.43
N VAL A 243 -3.32 15.03 3.87
CA VAL A 243 -1.89 15.14 3.60
C VAL A 243 -1.59 15.27 2.10
N LEU A 244 -2.26 14.47 1.26
CA LEU A 244 -2.02 14.48 -0.19
C LEU A 244 -2.54 15.75 -0.84
N LYS A 245 -3.71 16.24 -0.43
CA LYS A 245 -4.27 17.52 -0.92
C LYS A 245 -3.42 18.72 -0.50
N ASP A 246 -2.98 18.75 0.75
CA ASP A 246 -2.06 19.79 1.26
C ASP A 246 -0.73 19.80 0.48
N ALA A 247 -0.27 18.63 0.04
CA ALA A 247 0.94 18.48 -0.77
C ALA A 247 0.75 18.85 -2.25
N GLY A 248 -0.47 19.22 -2.66
CA GLY A 248 -0.79 19.72 -4.00
C GLY A 248 -1.41 18.72 -4.96
N ILE A 249 -1.78 17.51 -4.50
CA ILE A 249 -2.54 16.56 -5.34
C ILE A 249 -3.95 17.13 -5.57
N LEU A 250 -4.38 17.20 -6.82
CA LEU A 250 -5.71 17.67 -7.18
C LEU A 250 -6.78 16.63 -6.77
N PRO A 251 -7.99 17.06 -6.36
CA PRO A 251 -9.05 16.14 -5.96
C PRO A 251 -9.41 15.10 -7.04
N GLU A 252 -9.41 15.47 -8.30
CA GLU A 252 -9.68 14.60 -9.46
C GLU A 252 -8.55 13.61 -9.75
N HIS A 253 -7.35 13.86 -9.24
CA HIS A 253 -6.17 13.00 -9.33
C HIS A 253 -6.00 12.06 -8.12
N LEU A 254 -6.95 12.05 -7.18
CA LEU A 254 -6.87 11.29 -5.95
C LEU A 254 -7.97 10.24 -5.82
N ALA A 255 -7.59 8.98 -5.73
CA ALA A 255 -8.49 7.88 -5.36
C ALA A 255 -8.29 7.50 -3.89
N VAL A 256 -9.37 7.47 -3.10
CA VAL A 256 -9.32 7.01 -1.70
C VAL A 256 -10.12 5.73 -1.57
N THR A 257 -9.48 4.68 -1.07
CA THR A 257 -10.10 3.35 -0.93
C THR A 257 -11.42 3.37 -0.16
N ASN A 258 -12.30 2.45 -0.50
CA ASN A 258 -13.51 2.12 0.26
C ASN A 258 -13.49 0.67 0.78
N LEU A 259 -12.29 0.03 0.81
CA LEU A 259 -12.12 -1.36 1.21
C LEU A 259 -11.28 -1.47 2.50
N CYS A 260 -11.92 -1.98 3.55
CA CYS A 260 -11.29 -2.17 4.86
C CYS A 260 -10.69 -3.58 5.01
N THR A 261 -9.42 -3.66 5.39
CA THR A 261 -8.73 -4.94 5.68
C THR A 261 -9.35 -5.66 6.87
N CYS A 262 -9.71 -4.94 7.92
CA CYS A 262 -10.29 -5.50 9.15
C CYS A 262 -11.74 -5.98 8.97
N CYS A 263 -12.53 -5.32 8.10
CA CYS A 263 -13.88 -5.79 7.76
C CYS A 263 -13.89 -7.03 6.86
N ASN A 264 -12.77 -7.32 6.19
CA ASN A 264 -12.63 -8.42 5.23
C ASN A 264 -11.55 -9.45 5.62
N PRO A 265 -11.52 -9.99 6.86
CA PRO A 265 -10.40 -10.78 7.36
C PRO A 265 -10.24 -12.13 6.67
N ASN A 266 -11.30 -12.61 5.99
CA ASN A 266 -11.26 -13.84 5.20
C ASN A 266 -10.56 -13.66 3.84
N LEU A 267 -10.51 -12.44 3.32
CA LEU A 267 -9.97 -12.11 2.01
C LEU A 267 -8.70 -11.26 2.07
N LEU A 268 -8.48 -10.58 3.21
CA LEU A 268 -7.35 -9.68 3.44
C LEU A 268 -6.71 -9.99 4.80
N PHE A 269 -5.38 -9.94 4.88
CA PHE A 269 -4.71 -10.00 6.18
C PHE A 269 -4.94 -8.70 6.95
N SER A 270 -5.37 -8.82 8.20
CA SER A 270 -5.55 -7.71 9.14
C SER A 270 -4.88 -8.03 10.47
N HIS A 271 -4.04 -7.13 10.95
CA HIS A 271 -3.40 -7.23 12.26
C HIS A 271 -4.45 -7.11 13.38
N ARG A 272 -5.39 -6.17 13.22
CA ARG A 272 -6.46 -5.91 14.19
C ARG A 272 -7.40 -7.09 14.31
N ALA A 273 -7.94 -7.59 13.18
CA ALA A 273 -8.89 -8.70 13.19
C ALA A 273 -8.27 -10.02 13.67
N SER A 274 -6.98 -10.26 13.39
CA SER A 274 -6.30 -11.52 13.74
C SER A 274 -5.53 -11.47 15.06
N HIS A 275 -5.56 -10.34 15.78
CA HIS A 275 -4.75 -10.12 16.98
C HIS A 275 -3.25 -10.42 16.74
N GLY A 276 -2.75 -10.01 15.56
CA GLY A 276 -1.35 -10.17 15.15
C GLY A 276 -0.99 -11.50 14.50
N LYS A 277 -1.85 -12.51 14.50
CA LYS A 277 -1.63 -13.83 13.87
C LYS A 277 -1.99 -13.79 12.37
N ARG A 278 -1.07 -13.31 11.54
CA ARG A 278 -1.37 -13.04 10.13
C ARG A 278 -0.13 -13.07 9.24
N GLY A 279 -0.33 -13.20 7.95
CA GLY A 279 0.64 -12.85 6.91
C GLY A 279 0.66 -11.34 6.59
N ASN A 280 1.35 -10.98 5.52
CA ASN A 280 1.34 -9.63 4.96
C ASN A 280 0.76 -9.64 3.54
N LEU A 281 -0.11 -8.66 3.27
CA LEU A 281 -0.50 -8.25 1.93
C LEU A 281 0.64 -7.44 1.30
N GLY A 282 0.60 -7.26 -0.02
CA GLY A 282 1.54 -6.43 -0.76
C GLY A 282 0.84 -5.41 -1.65
N ALA A 283 1.41 -4.22 -1.73
CA ALA A 283 1.14 -3.26 -2.78
C ALA A 283 2.30 -3.31 -3.78
N PHE A 284 1.98 -3.26 -5.07
CA PHE A 284 2.96 -3.31 -6.16
C PHE A 284 2.65 -2.25 -7.20
N LEU A 285 3.70 -1.61 -7.71
CA LEU A 285 3.61 -0.58 -8.74
C LEU A 285 4.79 -0.72 -9.70
N LYS A 286 4.53 -0.62 -11.01
CA LYS A 286 5.53 -0.82 -12.07
C LYS A 286 5.29 0.13 -13.23
N LEU A 287 6.34 0.75 -13.75
CA LEU A 287 6.37 1.34 -15.10
C LEU A 287 6.51 0.23 -16.14
N VAL A 288 5.73 0.29 -17.23
CA VAL A 288 5.73 -0.70 -18.32
C VAL A 288 6.60 -0.25 -19.48
#